data_466177aafa6209a7338af273472b08d2
#
_entry.id   466177aafa6209a7338af273472b08d2
#
_cell.length_a   1.000
_cell.length_b   1.000
_cell.length_c   1.000
_cell.angle_alpha   90.00
_cell.angle_beta   90.00
_cell.angle_gamma   90.00
#
_symmetry.space_group_name_H-M   'P 1'
#
loop_
_entity.id
_entity.type
_entity.pdbx_description
1 polymer ?
#
loop_
_entity_poly.entity_id
_entity_poly.type
_entity_poly.pdbx_seq_one_letter_code
_entity_poly.pdbx_strand_id
1 'polypeptide(L)'
;KLRPVAREDAADYQTVYARREGAVAAPTAGLHFTPELLTALDARGIERAHVTLHVGAGTFLPVKVDDVADHKMHSEWGEVTASVAAGFNRARDGGRRIVAVGTTSLRLLESALGADGRLLPFNAETDIFIHPDKRVRSADLLLTNFHLPKSTLFMLVCAFAGTARMRAAYSHAIETGYRFFSYGDACLLENAA
;
A
#
# COMPACT_ATOMS: atom_id res chain seq x y z
N LYS A 1 -1.47 -26.03 11.96
CA LYS A 1 -2.49 -25.78 13.01
C LYS A 1 -2.44 -24.30 13.32
N LEU A 2 -3.57 -23.60 13.19
CA LEU A 2 -3.71 -22.21 13.66
C LEU A 2 -3.60 -22.23 15.20
N ARG A 3 -2.76 -21.35 15.77
CA ARG A 3 -2.74 -21.18 17.22
C ARG A 3 -4.04 -20.50 17.72
N PRO A 4 -4.46 -20.71 18.96
CA PRO A 4 -5.56 -19.94 19.52
C PRO A 4 -5.29 -18.43 19.47
N VAL A 5 -6.34 -17.64 19.26
CA VAL A 5 -6.25 -16.18 19.30
C VAL A 5 -5.84 -15.74 20.71
N ALA A 6 -4.75 -14.99 20.82
CA ALA A 6 -4.31 -14.40 22.07
C ALA A 6 -4.86 -12.96 22.22
N ARG A 7 -4.95 -12.45 23.45
CA ARG A 7 -5.43 -11.07 23.70
C ARG A 7 -4.52 -10.02 23.07
N GLU A 8 -3.23 -10.32 22.96
CA GLU A 8 -2.22 -9.46 22.36
C GLU A 8 -2.39 -9.32 20.84
N ASP A 9 -3.02 -10.32 20.17
CA ASP A 9 -3.20 -10.30 18.70
C ASP A 9 -3.95 -9.06 18.20
N ALA A 10 -4.89 -8.55 18.97
CA ALA A 10 -5.64 -7.34 18.58
C ALA A 10 -4.76 -6.07 18.59
N ALA A 11 -3.79 -6.00 19.52
CA ALA A 11 -2.83 -4.91 19.58
C ALA A 11 -1.72 -5.09 18.54
N ASP A 12 -1.23 -6.32 18.37
CA ASP A 12 -0.14 -6.65 17.45
C ASP A 12 -0.56 -6.55 15.96
N TYR A 13 -1.87 -6.70 15.70
CA TYR A 13 -2.43 -6.55 14.34
C TYR A 13 -3.04 -5.17 14.12
N GLN A 14 -2.43 -4.12 14.70
CA GLN A 14 -2.85 -2.73 14.51
C GLN A 14 -1.64 -1.81 14.46
N THR A 15 -1.71 -0.79 13.60
CA THR A 15 -0.62 0.18 13.49
C THR A 15 -0.64 1.15 14.68
N VAL A 16 0.54 1.62 15.09
CA VAL A 16 0.71 2.61 16.19
C VAL A 16 0.04 3.96 15.91
N TYR A 17 -0.39 4.21 14.67
CA TYR A 17 -1.07 5.43 14.23
C TYR A 17 -2.53 5.22 13.83
N ALA A 18 -3.12 4.07 14.10
CA ALA A 18 -4.53 3.80 13.81
C ALA A 18 -5.45 4.78 14.56
N ARG A 19 -6.45 5.33 13.87
CA ARG A 19 -7.38 6.32 14.45
C ARG A 19 -8.85 6.05 14.17
N ARG A 20 -9.17 5.38 13.05
CA ARG A 20 -10.54 5.12 12.63
C ARG A 20 -10.78 3.62 12.53
N GLU A 21 -11.78 3.15 13.22
CA GLU A 21 -12.25 1.77 13.12
C GLU A 21 -13.09 1.58 11.85
N GLY A 22 -13.23 0.33 11.37
CA GLY A 22 -14.12 -0.02 10.25
C GLY A 22 -13.47 -0.84 9.14
N ALA A 23 -12.16 -1.05 9.13
CA ALA A 23 -11.49 -1.95 8.21
C ALA A 23 -11.46 -3.39 8.75
N VAL A 24 -11.64 -4.38 7.87
CA VAL A 24 -11.51 -5.81 8.23
C VAL A 24 -10.03 -6.20 8.41
N ALA A 25 -9.12 -5.49 7.74
CA ALA A 25 -7.69 -5.77 7.79
C ALA A 25 -6.89 -4.53 8.15
N ALA A 26 -5.87 -4.70 9.01
CA ALA A 26 -4.89 -3.66 9.29
C ALA A 26 -4.00 -3.39 8.07
N PRO A 27 -3.49 -2.14 7.90
CA PRO A 27 -2.51 -1.83 6.87
C PRO A 27 -1.13 -2.39 7.25
N THR A 28 -0.89 -3.67 6.94
CA THR A 28 0.21 -4.48 7.50
C THR A 28 1.61 -3.94 7.20
N ALA A 29 1.80 -3.21 6.11
CA ALA A 29 3.05 -2.48 5.87
C ALA A 29 3.34 -1.43 6.96
N GLY A 30 2.30 -0.89 7.60
CA GLY A 30 2.41 0.04 8.71
C GLY A 30 2.85 -0.60 10.03
N LEU A 31 2.74 -1.92 10.18
CA LEU A 31 3.19 -2.64 11.37
C LEU A 31 4.73 -2.62 11.53
N HIS A 32 5.46 -2.33 10.46
CA HIS A 32 6.91 -2.14 10.52
C HIS A 32 7.33 -0.80 11.15
N PHE A 33 6.40 0.10 11.43
CA PHE A 33 6.68 1.41 12.02
C PHE A 33 6.46 1.38 13.53
N THR A 34 7.53 1.64 14.27
CA THR A 34 7.50 1.82 15.71
C THR A 34 7.42 3.32 16.06
N PRO A 35 7.02 3.69 17.30
CA PRO A 35 7.08 5.09 17.75
C PRO A 35 8.46 5.72 17.62
N GLU A 36 9.53 4.93 17.87
CA GLU A 36 10.92 5.38 17.77
C GLU A 36 11.29 5.67 16.31
N LEU A 37 10.89 4.80 15.35
CA LEU A 37 11.11 5.02 13.92
C LEU A 37 10.37 6.28 13.45
N LEU A 38 9.13 6.47 13.89
CA LEU A 38 8.33 7.66 13.55
C LEU A 38 9.03 8.93 14.08
N THR A 39 9.53 8.90 15.30
CA THR A 39 10.31 10.02 15.89
C THR A 39 11.59 10.29 15.11
N ALA A 40 12.30 9.26 14.68
CA ALA A 40 13.52 9.39 13.89
C ALA A 40 13.25 9.98 12.50
N LEU A 41 12.12 9.67 11.88
CA LEU A 41 11.69 10.28 10.61
C LEU A 41 11.39 11.77 10.79
N ASP A 42 10.67 12.15 11.86
CA ASP A 42 10.39 13.56 12.18
C ASP A 42 11.67 14.34 12.41
N ALA A 43 12.62 13.78 13.15
CA ALA A 43 13.94 14.41 13.40
C ALA A 43 14.76 14.63 12.13
N ARG A 44 14.46 13.87 11.05
CA ARG A 44 15.09 14.05 9.73
C ARG A 44 14.27 14.93 8.78
N GLY A 45 13.20 15.55 9.25
CA GLY A 45 12.33 16.42 8.46
C GLY A 45 11.50 15.67 7.42
N ILE A 46 11.24 14.37 7.62
CA ILE A 46 10.36 13.58 6.77
C ILE A 46 8.93 13.82 7.22
N GLU A 47 8.18 14.53 6.40
CA GLU A 47 6.76 14.82 6.67
C GLU A 47 5.90 13.57 6.51
N ARG A 48 4.89 13.43 7.36
CA ARG A 48 3.97 12.31 7.35
C ARG A 48 2.54 12.79 7.12
N ALA A 49 1.80 12.05 6.32
CA ALA A 49 0.37 12.25 6.11
C ALA A 49 -0.36 10.91 6.22
N HIS A 50 -1.63 10.95 6.58
CA HIS A 50 -2.45 9.76 6.75
C HIS A 50 -3.68 9.85 5.84
N VAL A 51 -3.97 8.75 5.18
CA VAL A 51 -5.18 8.52 4.40
C VAL A 51 -6.00 7.40 5.04
N THR A 52 -7.29 7.35 4.78
CA THR A 52 -8.17 6.30 5.32
C THR A 52 -8.74 5.47 4.18
N LEU A 53 -8.59 4.15 4.26
CA LEU A 53 -9.29 3.21 3.38
C LEU A 53 -9.91 2.10 4.24
N HIS A 54 -11.18 1.85 4.07
CA HIS A 54 -11.88 0.75 4.73
C HIS A 54 -11.76 -0.50 3.86
N VAL A 55 -10.70 -1.27 4.13
CA VAL A 55 -10.40 -2.49 3.38
C VAL A 55 -11.41 -3.57 3.70
N GLY A 56 -12.11 -4.03 2.68
CA GLY A 56 -13.03 -5.17 2.74
C GLY A 56 -12.31 -6.52 2.64
N ALA A 57 -13.02 -7.60 3.01
CA ALA A 57 -12.48 -8.97 2.92
C ALA A 57 -12.15 -9.40 1.48
N GLY A 58 -12.77 -8.76 0.48
CA GLY A 58 -12.61 -9.10 -0.94
C GLY A 58 -11.21 -8.86 -1.51
N THR A 59 -10.44 -7.93 -0.96
CA THR A 59 -9.08 -7.61 -1.43
C THR A 59 -8.08 -8.76 -1.28
N PHE A 60 -8.37 -9.70 -0.40
CA PHE A 60 -7.51 -10.87 -0.15
C PHE A 60 -7.94 -12.14 -0.91
N LEU A 61 -9.00 -12.05 -1.71
CA LEU A 61 -9.43 -13.18 -2.52
C LEU A 61 -8.45 -13.43 -3.67
N PRO A 62 -8.12 -14.70 -3.97
CA PRO A 62 -7.27 -15.02 -5.11
C PRO A 62 -7.97 -14.64 -6.42
N VAL A 63 -7.17 -14.20 -7.40
CA VAL A 63 -7.63 -13.98 -8.76
C VAL A 63 -8.05 -15.32 -9.35
N LYS A 64 -9.32 -15.42 -9.81
CA LYS A 64 -9.93 -16.65 -10.33
C LYS A 64 -10.12 -16.63 -11.85
N VAL A 65 -9.76 -15.53 -12.50
CA VAL A 65 -9.91 -15.34 -13.94
C VAL A 65 -8.56 -15.51 -14.63
N ASP A 66 -8.59 -16.04 -15.86
CA ASP A 66 -7.36 -16.23 -16.67
C ASP A 66 -6.94 -14.92 -17.34
N ASP A 67 -7.90 -14.07 -17.71
CA ASP A 67 -7.63 -12.74 -18.27
C ASP A 67 -7.74 -11.67 -17.16
N VAL A 68 -6.69 -10.88 -17.04
CA VAL A 68 -6.60 -9.75 -16.09
C VAL A 68 -7.72 -8.72 -16.35
N ALA A 69 -8.13 -8.54 -17.60
CA ALA A 69 -9.19 -7.60 -17.98
C ALA A 69 -10.57 -7.99 -17.41
N ASP A 70 -10.80 -9.28 -17.15
CA ASP A 70 -12.05 -9.78 -16.59
C ASP A 70 -12.13 -9.68 -15.07
N HIS A 71 -11.02 -9.32 -14.41
CA HIS A 71 -10.98 -9.23 -12.96
C HIS A 71 -11.71 -7.98 -12.46
N LYS A 72 -12.74 -8.17 -11.65
CA LYS A 72 -13.46 -7.09 -10.96
C LYS A 72 -12.94 -6.95 -9.52
N MET A 73 -12.39 -5.79 -9.22
CA MET A 73 -12.04 -5.44 -7.85
C MET A 73 -13.29 -5.15 -7.02
N HIS A 74 -13.25 -5.52 -5.75
CA HIS A 74 -14.27 -5.07 -4.81
C HIS A 74 -14.10 -3.59 -4.53
N SER A 75 -15.23 -2.88 -4.44
CA SER A 75 -15.25 -1.47 -4.08
C SER A 75 -14.96 -1.29 -2.59
N GLU A 76 -14.16 -0.29 -2.26
CA GLU A 76 -13.74 0.06 -0.90
C GLU A 76 -13.83 1.57 -0.72
N TRP A 77 -14.44 2.01 0.38
CA TRP A 77 -14.53 3.43 0.67
C TRP A 77 -13.19 3.99 1.16
N GLY A 78 -12.80 5.15 0.62
CA GLY A 78 -11.57 5.82 0.98
C GLY A 78 -11.68 7.33 1.12
N GLU A 79 -10.76 7.92 1.90
CA GLU A 79 -10.70 9.36 2.13
C GLU A 79 -9.27 9.88 2.01
N VAL A 80 -9.11 10.92 1.17
CA VAL A 80 -7.97 11.84 1.15
C VAL A 80 -8.49 13.23 1.49
N THR A 81 -8.13 13.76 2.64
CA THR A 81 -8.59 15.11 3.06
C THR A 81 -7.95 16.21 2.21
N ALA A 82 -8.59 17.39 2.16
CA ALA A 82 -8.04 18.55 1.44
C ALA A 82 -6.64 18.95 1.95
N SER A 83 -6.40 18.82 3.25
CA SER A 83 -5.08 19.13 3.84
C SER A 83 -4.00 18.15 3.38
N VAL A 84 -4.32 16.86 3.28
CA VAL A 84 -3.41 15.83 2.77
C VAL A 84 -3.12 16.07 1.30
N ALA A 85 -4.14 16.33 0.48
CA ALA A 85 -3.98 16.64 -0.94
C ALA A 85 -3.08 17.88 -1.15
N ALA A 86 -3.32 18.94 -0.39
CA ALA A 86 -2.49 20.15 -0.45
C ALA A 86 -1.04 19.90 -0.03
N GLY A 87 -0.81 19.12 1.05
CA GLY A 87 0.52 18.74 1.52
C GLY A 87 1.29 17.91 0.48
N PHE A 88 0.64 16.91 -0.10
CA PHE A 88 1.18 16.10 -1.19
C PHE A 88 1.61 16.97 -2.38
N ASN A 89 0.73 17.86 -2.84
CA ASN A 89 1.02 18.74 -3.96
C ASN A 89 2.19 19.69 -3.68
N ARG A 90 2.25 20.28 -2.48
CA ARG A 90 3.42 21.11 -2.09
C ARG A 90 4.71 20.31 -2.06
N ALA A 91 4.69 19.07 -1.58
CA ALA A 91 5.87 18.21 -1.58
C ALA A 91 6.36 17.95 -3.00
N ARG A 92 5.46 17.64 -3.93
CA ARG A 92 5.80 17.46 -5.35
C ARG A 92 6.29 18.73 -6.03
N ASP A 93 5.64 19.86 -5.81
CA ASP A 93 6.04 21.16 -6.34
C ASP A 93 7.45 21.54 -5.84
N GLY A 94 7.82 21.11 -4.61
CA GLY A 94 9.13 21.27 -4.02
C GLY A 94 10.17 20.20 -4.41
N GLY A 95 9.87 19.33 -5.37
CA GLY A 95 10.77 18.27 -5.83
C GLY A 95 11.00 17.15 -4.80
N ARG A 96 10.15 17.02 -3.80
CA ARG A 96 10.26 15.96 -2.77
C ARG A 96 9.63 14.67 -3.25
N ARG A 97 10.23 13.56 -2.84
CA ARG A 97 9.71 12.22 -3.14
C ARG A 97 8.50 11.88 -2.26
N ILE A 98 7.56 11.19 -2.85
CA ILE A 98 6.39 10.61 -2.16
C ILE A 98 6.65 9.13 -1.89
N VAL A 99 6.56 8.74 -0.63
CA VAL A 99 6.66 7.35 -0.18
C VAL A 99 5.27 6.87 0.23
N ALA A 100 4.71 5.93 -0.51
CA ALA A 100 3.50 5.24 -0.08
C ALA A 100 3.86 4.10 0.87
N VAL A 101 3.17 4.02 2.00
CA VAL A 101 3.30 2.91 2.96
C VAL A 101 2.06 2.03 2.84
N GLY A 102 2.26 0.87 2.25
CA GLY A 102 1.21 -0.10 1.95
C GLY A 102 0.55 0.09 0.58
N THR A 103 0.14 -1.03 -0.02
CA THR A 103 -0.61 -1.08 -1.28
C THR A 103 -1.95 -0.35 -1.17
N THR A 104 -2.56 -0.36 0.02
CA THR A 104 -3.77 0.38 0.36
C THR A 104 -3.60 1.88 0.14
N SER A 105 -2.54 2.48 0.70
CA SER A 105 -2.23 3.90 0.51
C SER A 105 -1.97 4.21 -0.96
N LEU A 106 -1.20 3.37 -1.67
CA LEU A 106 -0.92 3.57 -3.09
C LEU A 106 -2.19 3.56 -3.93
N ARG A 107 -3.09 2.60 -3.72
CA ARG A 107 -4.36 2.52 -4.43
C ARG A 107 -5.20 3.77 -4.23
N LEU A 108 -5.28 4.26 -3.00
CA LEU A 108 -6.06 5.45 -2.70
C LEU A 108 -5.45 6.72 -3.32
N LEU A 109 -4.12 6.87 -3.27
CA LEU A 109 -3.44 7.98 -3.93
C LEU A 109 -3.67 7.97 -5.45
N GLU A 110 -3.58 6.79 -6.11
CA GLU A 110 -3.86 6.66 -7.54
C GLU A 110 -5.33 6.97 -7.87
N SER A 111 -6.27 6.62 -6.99
CA SER A 111 -7.70 6.93 -7.17
C SER A 111 -8.00 8.42 -7.05
N ALA A 112 -7.25 9.11 -6.21
CA ALA A 112 -7.42 10.54 -5.95
C ALA A 112 -6.57 11.44 -6.88
N LEU A 113 -5.74 10.85 -7.76
CA LEU A 113 -4.84 11.60 -8.63
C LEU A 113 -5.58 12.14 -9.87
N GLY A 114 -5.56 13.45 -10.06
CA GLY A 114 -6.09 14.10 -11.24
C GLY A 114 -5.28 13.81 -12.52
N ALA A 115 -5.85 14.12 -13.67
CA ALA A 115 -5.19 13.94 -14.96
C ALA A 115 -3.89 14.76 -15.08
N ASP A 116 -3.84 15.90 -14.42
CA ASP A 116 -2.70 16.81 -14.33
C ASP A 116 -1.61 16.33 -13.35
N GLY A 117 -1.81 15.20 -12.67
CA GLY A 117 -0.89 14.64 -11.68
C GLY A 117 -1.00 15.27 -10.31
N ARG A 118 -1.97 16.15 -10.06
CA ARG A 118 -2.24 16.71 -8.74
C ARG A 118 -3.16 15.80 -7.95
N LEU A 119 -2.87 15.64 -6.66
CA LEU A 119 -3.75 14.92 -5.75
C LEU A 119 -4.95 15.81 -5.40
N LEU A 120 -6.14 15.27 -5.51
CA LEU A 120 -7.39 15.94 -5.19
C LEU A 120 -7.95 15.40 -3.87
N PRO A 121 -8.74 16.20 -3.13
CA PRO A 121 -9.57 15.65 -2.05
C PRO A 121 -10.44 14.53 -2.60
N PHE A 122 -10.52 13.42 -1.87
CA PHE A 122 -11.26 12.24 -2.27
C PHE A 122 -12.07 11.73 -1.08
N ASN A 123 -13.33 11.44 -1.29
CA ASN A 123 -14.21 10.84 -0.29
C ASN A 123 -15.28 10.04 -1.06
N ALA A 124 -14.91 8.84 -1.47
CA ALA A 124 -15.74 7.99 -2.32
C ALA A 124 -15.29 6.53 -2.25
N GLU A 125 -16.01 5.68 -2.94
CA GLU A 125 -15.59 4.31 -3.20
C GLU A 125 -14.57 4.24 -4.34
N THR A 126 -13.66 3.27 -4.25
CA THR A 126 -12.69 2.94 -5.29
C THR A 126 -12.61 1.43 -5.50
N ASP A 127 -12.69 1.02 -6.74
CA ASP A 127 -12.44 -0.33 -7.23
C ASP A 127 -11.18 -0.40 -8.09
N ILE A 128 -10.27 0.56 -7.90
CA ILE A 128 -9.07 0.67 -8.73
C ILE A 128 -8.27 -0.62 -8.75
N PHE A 129 -8.04 -1.14 -9.94
CA PHE A 129 -7.19 -2.28 -10.20
C PHE A 129 -5.86 -1.81 -10.82
N ILE A 130 -4.76 -2.01 -10.11
CA ILE A 130 -3.41 -1.68 -10.56
C ILE A 130 -2.73 -2.97 -11.01
N HIS A 131 -2.39 -3.07 -12.29
CA HIS A 131 -1.77 -4.22 -12.94
C HIS A 131 -0.63 -3.75 -13.86
N PRO A 132 0.24 -4.65 -14.40
CA PRO A 132 1.46 -4.25 -15.11
C PRO A 132 1.29 -3.27 -16.27
N ASP A 133 0.13 -3.23 -16.92
CA ASP A 133 -0.14 -2.28 -18.02
C ASP A 133 -0.59 -0.90 -17.55
N LYS A 134 -0.79 -0.73 -16.24
CA LYS A 134 -1.21 0.54 -15.64
C LYS A 134 -0.03 1.28 -15.03
N ARG A 135 0.31 2.44 -15.62
CA ARG A 135 1.35 3.31 -15.07
C ARG A 135 0.92 3.90 -13.73
N VAL A 136 1.75 3.74 -12.72
CA VAL A 136 1.58 4.35 -11.39
C VAL A 136 2.31 5.68 -11.34
N ARG A 137 1.60 6.75 -10.90
CA ARG A 137 2.12 8.12 -10.92
C ARG A 137 2.13 8.82 -9.56
N SER A 138 1.43 8.27 -8.56
CA SER A 138 1.20 8.97 -7.30
C SER A 138 2.35 8.86 -6.30
N ALA A 139 3.27 7.91 -6.46
CA ALA A 139 4.36 7.69 -5.52
C ALA A 139 5.68 7.37 -6.25
N ASP A 140 6.78 7.80 -5.65
CA ASP A 140 8.14 7.52 -6.12
C ASP A 140 8.69 6.25 -5.47
N LEU A 141 8.26 5.98 -4.23
CA LEU A 141 8.63 4.80 -3.47
C LEU A 141 7.39 4.13 -2.86
N LEU A 142 7.45 2.81 -2.74
CA LEU A 142 6.44 2.00 -2.07
C LEU A 142 7.11 1.07 -1.05
N LEU A 143 6.77 1.24 0.23
CA LEU A 143 7.09 0.27 1.27
C LEU A 143 5.90 -0.67 1.44
N THR A 144 6.11 -1.97 1.28
CA THR A 144 5.04 -2.97 1.38
C THR A 144 5.58 -4.33 1.81
N ASN A 145 4.69 -5.21 2.30
CA ASN A 145 5.04 -6.61 2.58
C ASN A 145 5.26 -7.40 1.27
N PHE A 146 5.90 -8.57 1.39
CA PHE A 146 5.90 -9.54 0.30
C PHE A 146 4.51 -10.19 0.16
N HIS A 147 3.96 -10.16 -1.05
CA HIS A 147 2.62 -10.63 -1.36
C HIS A 147 2.62 -12.05 -1.92
N LEU A 148 1.48 -12.74 -1.83
CA LEU A 148 1.34 -14.07 -2.40
C LEU A 148 1.35 -14.02 -3.94
N PRO A 149 1.89 -15.05 -4.61
CA PRO A 149 1.79 -15.18 -6.06
C PRO A 149 0.32 -15.30 -6.49
N LYS A 150 0.04 -14.94 -7.75
CA LYS A 150 -1.32 -14.95 -8.32
C LYS A 150 -2.33 -14.07 -7.57
N SER A 151 -1.86 -13.00 -6.92
CA SER A 151 -2.72 -12.02 -6.23
C SER A 151 -2.71 -10.67 -6.95
N THR A 152 -3.78 -9.91 -6.78
CA THR A 152 -3.87 -8.52 -7.28
C THR A 152 -2.77 -7.64 -6.69
N LEU A 153 -2.31 -7.92 -5.47
CA LEU A 153 -1.24 -7.19 -4.81
C LEU A 153 0.13 -7.49 -5.43
N PHE A 154 0.39 -8.72 -5.90
CA PHE A 154 1.60 -9.02 -6.65
C PHE A 154 1.59 -8.32 -8.02
N MET A 155 0.43 -8.23 -8.69
CA MET A 155 0.29 -7.47 -9.92
C MET A 155 0.57 -5.97 -9.70
N LEU A 156 0.10 -5.41 -8.58
CA LEU A 156 0.33 -4.02 -8.21
C LEU A 156 1.83 -3.71 -8.04
N VAL A 157 2.58 -4.56 -7.31
CA VAL A 157 4.03 -4.31 -7.15
C VAL A 157 4.79 -4.52 -8.46
N CYS A 158 4.31 -5.42 -9.34
CA CYS A 158 4.84 -5.54 -10.70
C CYS A 158 4.57 -4.30 -11.57
N ALA A 159 3.40 -3.69 -11.45
CA ALA A 159 3.08 -2.43 -12.11
C ALA A 159 3.96 -1.28 -11.60
N PHE A 160 4.23 -1.25 -10.30
CA PHE A 160 5.02 -0.21 -9.64
C PHE A 160 6.51 -0.30 -9.97
N ALA A 161 7.13 -1.46 -9.78
CA ALA A 161 8.58 -1.62 -9.83
C ALA A 161 9.10 -2.41 -11.06
N GLY A 162 8.19 -2.87 -11.92
CA GLY A 162 8.52 -3.67 -13.10
C GLY A 162 8.51 -5.18 -12.83
N THR A 163 7.85 -5.92 -13.71
CA THR A 163 7.61 -7.37 -13.54
C THR A 163 8.90 -8.18 -13.43
N ALA A 164 9.90 -7.89 -14.25
CA ALA A 164 11.17 -8.65 -14.25
C ALA A 164 11.92 -8.44 -12.92
N ARG A 165 11.99 -7.19 -12.44
CA ARG A 165 12.63 -6.85 -11.16
C ARG A 165 11.91 -7.52 -9.99
N MET A 166 10.58 -7.47 -9.98
CA MET A 166 9.80 -8.09 -8.91
C MET A 166 9.94 -9.61 -8.87
N ARG A 167 9.95 -10.28 -10.03
CA ARG A 167 10.21 -11.72 -10.09
C ARG A 167 11.59 -12.08 -9.52
N ALA A 168 12.63 -11.34 -9.90
CA ALA A 168 13.98 -11.56 -9.37
C ALA A 168 14.04 -11.32 -7.84
N ALA A 169 13.44 -10.23 -7.34
CA ALA A 169 13.38 -9.93 -5.91
C ALA A 169 12.65 -11.01 -5.12
N TYR A 170 11.55 -11.54 -5.66
CA TYR A 170 10.79 -12.61 -5.02
C TYR A 170 11.51 -13.96 -5.04
N SER A 171 12.22 -14.30 -6.14
CA SER A 171 13.09 -15.48 -6.15
C SER A 171 14.15 -15.38 -5.06
N HIS A 172 14.85 -14.24 -4.98
CA HIS A 172 15.84 -13.98 -3.95
C HIS A 172 15.25 -14.10 -2.54
N ALA A 173 14.07 -13.51 -2.30
CA ALA A 173 13.41 -13.57 -1.01
C ALA A 173 13.06 -15.00 -0.58
N ILE A 174 12.61 -15.84 -1.52
CA ILE A 174 12.34 -17.27 -1.29
C ILE A 174 13.63 -18.02 -0.96
N GLU A 175 14.68 -17.83 -1.75
CA GLU A 175 15.97 -18.51 -1.59
C GLU A 175 16.66 -18.15 -0.29
N THR A 176 16.48 -16.93 0.20
CA THR A 176 17.10 -16.41 1.43
C THR A 176 16.21 -16.50 2.67
N GLY A 177 15.00 -17.07 2.53
CA GLY A 177 14.13 -17.37 3.67
C GLY A 177 13.35 -16.18 4.22
N TYR A 178 13.08 -15.15 3.42
CA TYR A 178 12.18 -14.05 3.81
C TYR A 178 10.78 -14.58 4.08
N ARG A 179 10.10 -13.95 5.04
CA ARG A 179 8.71 -14.26 5.38
C ARG A 179 7.77 -13.45 4.51
N PHE A 180 6.66 -14.05 4.15
CA PHE A 180 5.66 -13.48 3.27
C PHE A 180 4.36 -13.17 4.03
N PHE A 181 3.49 -12.36 3.41
CA PHE A 181 2.16 -12.02 3.86
C PHE A 181 2.14 -11.02 5.04
N SER A 182 1.05 -11.01 5.85
CA SER A 182 0.73 -9.95 6.80
C SER A 182 1.77 -9.73 7.89
N TYR A 183 2.36 -10.80 8.40
CA TYR A 183 3.44 -10.77 9.40
C TYR A 183 4.81 -11.08 8.80
N GLY A 184 4.90 -10.94 7.49
CA GLY A 184 6.14 -11.15 6.76
C GLY A 184 7.05 -9.91 6.75
N ASP A 185 8.16 -10.08 6.07
CA ASP A 185 9.14 -9.01 5.88
C ASP A 185 8.62 -7.97 4.87
N ALA A 186 9.20 -6.78 4.87
CA ALA A 186 8.86 -5.70 3.95
C ALA A 186 9.94 -5.50 2.89
N CYS A 187 9.53 -4.88 1.79
CA CYS A 187 10.42 -4.37 0.76
C CYS A 187 10.13 -2.89 0.50
N LEU A 188 11.18 -2.12 0.20
CA LEU A 188 11.09 -0.75 -0.28
C LEU A 188 11.38 -0.75 -1.78
N LEU A 189 10.39 -0.38 -2.56
CA LEU A 189 10.42 -0.43 -4.02
C LEU A 189 10.54 0.98 -4.59
N GLU A 190 11.34 1.13 -5.65
CA GLU A 190 11.39 2.34 -6.46
C GLU A 190 10.44 2.19 -7.65
N ASN A 191 9.74 3.28 -7.99
CA ASN A 191 8.87 3.33 -9.15
C ASN A 191 9.72 3.18 -10.42
N ALA A 192 9.28 2.30 -11.32
CA ALA A 192 9.96 2.04 -12.60
C ALA A 192 9.51 2.98 -13.74
N ALA A 193 8.51 3.85 -13.48
CA ALA A 193 7.92 4.75 -14.48
C ALA A 193 8.72 6.04 -14.65
#